data_af27256b44df794f1e8888d7755ec036
#
_entry.id   af27256b44df794f1e8888d7755ec036
#
_cell.length_a   1.000
_cell.length_b   1.000
_cell.length_c   1.000
_cell.angle_alpha   90.00
_cell.angle_beta   90.00
_cell.angle_gamma   90.00
#
_symmetry.space_group_name_H-M   'P 1'
#
loop_
_entity.id
_entity.type
_entity.pdbx_description
1 polymer ?
#
loop_
_entity_poly.entity_id
_entity_poly.type
_entity_poly.pdbx_seq_one_letter_code
_entity_poly.pdbx_strand_id
1 'polypeptide(L)'
;MIFQRTENAWYFINKGLESMNYDQYKKAIPKFNKAISLEPHNHVALLHKGRSLYKIEDCQNALQCFNTILKSDPKNLDALLNQGLTFKKMGKFPQAIVSFKKLLEIDSQNSDALISLGLCFSKLGKNEDALKFIDDALSINPKNSSALYNKSLILGRLSQNSDSLSFLNQAIKEDSNQSARLFEKGQELTKQKKHKKAIGYYTRALEIDNKNIKALVAKGWTLDYAGFSNKDVIHFYDEAIKIDPKYSDAWFNKGLLLDRTRLHKKAIECFDKILSYDPQNVRALYCKGASHTALKQFGKGRFCCEVALSIEPKNVFALCTMVWCLQHSKKYDEALKFCDTALEINPNYVYAISYKGKLLFLQKKFSESLKYYEKALKIEPDNQTAIFHKFKVEAELENEKKESLVKKFMKF
;
A
#
# COMPACT_ATOMS: atom_id res chain seq x y z
N MET A 1 -4.19 -28.65 56.23
CA MET A 1 -2.94 -28.10 55.69
C MET A 1 -3.20 -27.58 54.28
N ILE A 2 -3.33 -26.28 54.16
CA ILE A 2 -3.46 -25.60 52.87
C ILE A 2 -2.07 -25.57 52.28
N PHE A 3 -1.84 -26.36 51.21
CA PHE A 3 -0.59 -26.27 50.44
C PHE A 3 -0.57 -24.85 49.83
N GLN A 4 0.18 -23.94 50.44
CA GLN A 4 0.64 -22.72 49.76
C GLN A 4 1.46 -23.18 48.55
N ARG A 5 0.87 -23.10 47.34
CA ARG A 5 1.62 -23.20 46.10
C ARG A 5 2.67 -22.11 46.16
N THR A 6 3.92 -22.47 46.40
CA THR A 6 5.02 -21.52 46.30
C THR A 6 5.06 -21.02 44.87
N GLU A 7 4.69 -19.75 44.68
CA GLU A 7 4.75 -19.06 43.39
C GLU A 7 6.22 -18.87 43.00
N ASN A 8 6.78 -19.85 42.29
CA ASN A 8 8.14 -19.82 41.75
C ASN A 8 8.16 -19.21 40.32
N ALA A 9 9.34 -18.96 39.77
CA ALA A 9 9.49 -18.39 38.45
C ALA A 9 8.75 -19.20 37.38
N TRP A 10 8.75 -20.52 37.43
CA TRP A 10 8.06 -21.41 36.49
C TRP A 10 6.54 -21.29 36.53
N TYR A 11 5.94 -21.02 37.68
CA TYR A 11 4.52 -20.75 37.79
C TYR A 11 4.14 -19.52 36.94
N PHE A 12 4.91 -18.43 37.05
CA PHE A 12 4.68 -17.21 36.29
C PHE A 12 4.99 -17.37 34.79
N ILE A 13 6.03 -18.15 34.44
CA ILE A 13 6.33 -18.50 33.05
C ILE A 13 5.14 -19.21 32.42
N ASN A 14 4.61 -20.26 33.05
CA ASN A 14 3.46 -21.01 32.54
C ASN A 14 2.22 -20.13 32.36
N LYS A 15 1.94 -19.25 33.34
CA LYS A 15 0.84 -18.29 33.24
C LYS A 15 1.04 -17.26 32.10
N GLY A 16 2.28 -16.90 31.82
CA GLY A 16 2.64 -16.06 30.67
C GLY A 16 2.41 -16.80 29.35
N LEU A 17 2.86 -18.05 29.25
CA LEU A 17 2.67 -18.90 28.07
C LEU A 17 1.19 -19.17 27.79
N GLU A 18 0.38 -19.47 28.83
CA GLU A 18 -1.08 -19.55 28.68
C GLU A 18 -1.67 -18.28 28.04
N SER A 19 -1.24 -17.10 28.50
CA SER A 19 -1.70 -15.83 27.94
C SER A 19 -1.26 -15.64 26.47
N MET A 20 -0.06 -16.11 26.11
CA MET A 20 0.44 -16.07 24.71
C MET A 20 -0.36 -17.00 23.80
N ASN A 21 -0.79 -18.18 24.28
CA ASN A 21 -1.61 -19.12 23.50
C ASN A 21 -2.97 -18.54 23.09
N TYR A 22 -3.45 -17.53 23.80
CA TYR A 22 -4.67 -16.76 23.46
C TYR A 22 -4.36 -15.42 22.83
N ASP A 23 -3.17 -15.21 22.27
CA ASP A 23 -2.70 -13.95 21.66
C ASP A 23 -2.75 -12.73 22.60
N GLN A 24 -2.86 -12.96 23.94
CA GLN A 24 -2.94 -11.90 24.94
C GLN A 24 -1.53 -11.43 25.38
N TYR A 25 -0.70 -11.02 24.43
CA TYR A 25 0.70 -10.67 24.67
C TYR A 25 0.89 -9.56 25.72
N LYS A 26 0.01 -8.54 25.73
CA LYS A 26 0.05 -7.49 26.77
C LYS A 26 -0.17 -8.03 28.17
N LYS A 27 -0.99 -9.09 28.34
CA LYS A 27 -1.23 -9.73 29.64
C LYS A 27 -0.12 -10.73 30.01
N ALA A 28 0.62 -11.26 29.04
CA ALA A 28 1.74 -12.16 29.28
C ALA A 28 2.97 -11.45 29.87
N ILE A 29 3.24 -10.22 29.43
CA ILE A 29 4.45 -9.45 29.83
C ILE A 29 4.56 -9.27 31.35
N PRO A 30 3.55 -8.84 32.13
CA PRO A 30 3.64 -8.72 33.57
C PRO A 30 4.01 -10.06 34.29
N LYS A 31 3.54 -11.18 33.73
CA LYS A 31 3.83 -12.51 34.26
C LYS A 31 5.29 -12.87 34.06
N PHE A 32 5.83 -12.63 32.86
CA PHE A 32 7.25 -12.80 32.62
C PHE A 32 8.10 -11.83 33.44
N ASN A 33 7.64 -10.59 33.68
CA ASN A 33 8.33 -9.67 34.58
C ASN A 33 8.43 -10.23 36.01
N LYS A 34 7.36 -10.86 36.51
CA LYS A 34 7.38 -11.47 37.82
C LYS A 34 8.33 -12.68 37.88
N ALA A 35 8.35 -13.51 36.82
CA ALA A 35 9.32 -14.59 36.71
C ALA A 35 10.77 -14.08 36.72
N ILE A 36 11.06 -13.01 35.94
CA ILE A 36 12.39 -12.40 35.87
C ILE A 36 12.76 -11.71 37.20
N SER A 37 11.81 -11.18 37.97
CA SER A 37 12.10 -10.62 39.30
C SER A 37 12.51 -11.70 40.31
N LEU A 38 12.06 -12.93 40.10
CA LEU A 38 12.46 -14.09 40.93
C LEU A 38 13.78 -14.70 40.44
N GLU A 39 13.95 -14.78 39.13
CA GLU A 39 15.13 -15.34 38.46
C GLU A 39 15.61 -14.42 37.36
N PRO A 40 16.48 -13.42 37.62
CA PRO A 40 16.88 -12.41 36.68
C PRO A 40 17.53 -12.89 35.37
N HIS A 41 18.18 -14.05 35.43
CA HIS A 41 18.84 -14.67 34.27
C HIS A 41 18.06 -15.84 33.66
N ASN A 42 16.77 -15.98 33.97
CA ASN A 42 15.96 -17.03 33.36
C ASN A 42 15.74 -16.75 31.87
N HIS A 43 16.48 -17.44 31.01
CA HIS A 43 16.45 -17.25 29.56
C HIS A 43 15.08 -17.53 28.97
N VAL A 44 14.30 -18.48 29.52
CA VAL A 44 12.95 -18.80 29.04
C VAL A 44 12.00 -17.61 29.26
N ALA A 45 12.01 -17.04 30.46
CA ALA A 45 11.20 -15.89 30.80
C ALA A 45 11.57 -14.66 29.95
N LEU A 46 12.88 -14.39 29.78
CA LEU A 46 13.39 -13.32 28.95
C LEU A 46 13.01 -13.51 27.48
N LEU A 47 13.16 -14.72 26.93
CA LEU A 47 12.83 -15.05 25.55
C LEU A 47 11.34 -14.80 25.24
N HIS A 48 10.45 -15.35 26.08
CA HIS A 48 9.01 -15.20 25.86
C HIS A 48 8.51 -13.79 26.15
N LYS A 49 9.12 -13.06 27.09
CA LYS A 49 8.89 -11.61 27.24
C LYS A 49 9.28 -10.86 25.97
N GLY A 50 10.47 -11.12 25.44
CA GLY A 50 10.95 -10.50 24.21
C GLY A 50 10.05 -10.81 23.02
N ARG A 51 9.60 -12.06 22.84
CA ARG A 51 8.63 -12.46 21.82
C ARG A 51 7.28 -11.75 21.98
N SER A 52 6.80 -11.60 23.22
CA SER A 52 5.55 -10.88 23.49
C SER A 52 5.66 -9.39 23.15
N LEU A 53 6.77 -8.75 23.53
CA LEU A 53 7.08 -7.36 23.19
C LEU A 53 7.20 -7.15 21.67
N TYR A 54 7.88 -8.07 20.96
CA TYR A 54 7.94 -8.06 19.49
C TYR A 54 6.55 -8.11 18.84
N LYS A 55 5.64 -8.93 19.39
CA LYS A 55 4.26 -9.06 18.88
C LYS A 55 3.43 -7.79 19.06
N ILE A 56 3.63 -7.04 20.15
CA ILE A 56 2.98 -5.76 20.41
C ILE A 56 3.75 -4.54 19.84
N GLU A 57 4.77 -4.82 18.99
CA GLU A 57 5.59 -3.83 18.28
C GLU A 57 6.58 -3.02 19.14
N ASP A 58 6.73 -3.37 20.40
CA ASP A 58 7.74 -2.79 21.29
C ASP A 58 9.12 -3.42 21.02
N CYS A 59 9.65 -3.12 19.83
CA CYS A 59 10.88 -3.73 19.33
C CYS A 59 12.11 -3.35 20.16
N GLN A 60 12.14 -2.17 20.79
CA GLN A 60 13.30 -1.77 21.61
C GLN A 60 13.43 -2.60 22.89
N ASN A 61 12.34 -2.75 23.63
CA ASN A 61 12.33 -3.57 24.83
C ASN A 61 12.49 -5.07 24.50
N ALA A 62 11.97 -5.51 23.33
CA ALA A 62 12.24 -6.88 22.86
C ALA A 62 13.74 -7.13 22.65
N LEU A 63 14.46 -6.21 21.99
CA LEU A 63 15.91 -6.31 21.81
C LEU A 63 16.67 -6.35 23.15
N GLN A 64 16.25 -5.59 24.16
CA GLN A 64 16.87 -5.63 25.47
C GLN A 64 16.80 -7.03 26.08
N CYS A 65 15.63 -7.70 25.97
CA CYS A 65 15.49 -9.07 26.45
C CYS A 65 16.44 -10.03 25.73
N PHE A 66 16.49 -10.00 24.41
CA PHE A 66 17.37 -10.89 23.62
C PHE A 66 18.85 -10.57 23.85
N ASN A 67 19.22 -9.30 23.98
CA ASN A 67 20.58 -8.90 24.30
C ASN A 67 21.01 -9.37 25.70
N THR A 68 20.09 -9.40 26.67
CA THR A 68 20.39 -9.92 28.03
C THR A 68 20.70 -11.39 27.95
N ILE A 69 19.96 -12.19 27.19
CA ILE A 69 20.26 -13.60 26.95
C ILE A 69 21.64 -13.76 26.30
N LEU A 70 21.89 -13.00 25.21
CA LEU A 70 23.11 -13.12 24.42
C LEU A 70 24.37 -12.62 25.15
N LYS A 71 24.24 -11.83 26.21
CA LYS A 71 25.35 -11.48 27.10
C LYS A 71 25.83 -12.67 27.95
N SER A 72 24.92 -13.50 28.40
CA SER A 72 25.25 -14.69 29.21
C SER A 72 25.44 -15.95 28.36
N ASP A 73 24.73 -16.05 27.25
CA ASP A 73 24.82 -17.16 26.28
C ASP A 73 24.89 -16.62 24.86
N PRO A 74 26.09 -16.26 24.34
CA PRO A 74 26.28 -15.71 23.02
C PRO A 74 25.89 -16.64 21.86
N LYS A 75 25.72 -17.94 22.13
CA LYS A 75 25.36 -18.98 21.17
C LYS A 75 23.90 -19.38 21.21
N ASN A 76 23.08 -18.67 21.95
CA ASN A 76 21.65 -18.96 22.07
C ASN A 76 20.95 -18.73 20.75
N LEU A 77 20.57 -19.79 20.04
CA LEU A 77 19.97 -19.75 18.71
C LEU A 77 18.64 -19.01 18.68
N ASP A 78 17.79 -19.28 19.70
CA ASP A 78 16.48 -18.60 19.80
C ASP A 78 16.62 -17.07 19.99
N ALA A 79 17.56 -16.65 20.81
CA ALA A 79 17.82 -15.25 21.05
C ALA A 79 18.41 -14.57 19.81
N LEU A 80 19.34 -15.20 19.10
CA LEU A 80 19.90 -14.71 17.83
C LEU A 80 18.82 -14.59 16.74
N LEU A 81 17.96 -15.62 16.60
CA LEU A 81 16.86 -15.59 15.63
C LEU A 81 15.91 -14.43 15.92
N ASN A 82 15.43 -14.34 17.16
CA ASN A 82 14.45 -13.30 17.52
C ASN A 82 15.06 -11.89 17.53
N GLN A 83 16.34 -11.73 17.85
CA GLN A 83 17.07 -10.47 17.70
C GLN A 83 17.12 -10.05 16.21
N GLY A 84 17.50 -10.97 15.33
CA GLY A 84 17.54 -10.74 13.88
C GLY A 84 16.16 -10.37 13.31
N LEU A 85 15.11 -11.10 13.70
CA LEU A 85 13.72 -10.81 13.31
C LEU A 85 13.28 -9.43 13.81
N THR A 86 13.69 -9.04 15.00
CA THR A 86 13.35 -7.73 15.57
C THR A 86 14.06 -6.60 14.82
N PHE A 87 15.36 -6.74 14.54
CA PHE A 87 16.07 -5.77 13.68
C PHE A 87 15.45 -5.69 12.29
N LYS A 88 15.08 -6.82 11.69
CA LYS A 88 14.39 -6.85 10.39
C LYS A 88 13.07 -6.08 10.43
N LYS A 89 12.26 -6.25 11.49
CA LYS A 89 11.00 -5.52 11.69
C LYS A 89 11.21 -4.01 11.82
N MET A 90 12.31 -3.60 12.47
CA MET A 90 12.71 -2.18 12.59
C MET A 90 13.32 -1.59 11.31
N GLY A 91 13.44 -2.36 10.23
CA GLY A 91 14.14 -1.93 9.00
C GLY A 91 15.66 -1.85 9.12
N LYS A 92 16.24 -2.31 10.23
CA LYS A 92 17.69 -2.33 10.49
C LYS A 92 18.31 -3.58 9.87
N PHE A 93 18.26 -3.67 8.54
CA PHE A 93 18.69 -4.87 7.81
C PHE A 93 20.15 -5.26 8.03
N PRO A 94 21.13 -4.31 8.08
CA PRO A 94 22.53 -4.68 8.37
C PRO A 94 22.69 -5.38 9.72
N GLN A 95 22.01 -4.90 10.78
CA GLN A 95 22.07 -5.53 12.12
C GLN A 95 21.37 -6.90 12.14
N ALA A 96 20.25 -7.03 11.41
CA ALA A 96 19.58 -8.31 11.25
C ALA A 96 20.47 -9.36 10.58
N ILE A 97 21.19 -8.95 9.53
CA ILE A 97 22.15 -9.82 8.82
C ILE A 97 23.23 -10.34 9.77
N VAL A 98 23.78 -9.49 10.64
CA VAL A 98 24.80 -9.90 11.61
C VAL A 98 24.23 -10.98 12.55
N SER A 99 23.02 -10.79 13.08
CA SER A 99 22.38 -11.76 13.98
C SER A 99 22.13 -13.09 13.29
N PHE A 100 21.59 -13.08 12.05
CA PHE A 100 21.33 -14.32 11.30
C PHE A 100 22.62 -15.03 10.88
N LYS A 101 23.67 -14.31 10.50
CA LYS A 101 24.97 -14.91 10.19
C LYS A 101 25.58 -15.61 11.39
N LYS A 102 25.57 -14.98 12.58
CA LYS A 102 26.02 -15.62 13.83
C LYS A 102 25.23 -16.88 14.14
N LEU A 103 23.93 -16.88 13.90
CA LEU A 103 23.11 -18.06 14.07
C LEU A 103 23.54 -19.17 13.10
N LEU A 104 23.74 -18.85 11.82
CA LEU A 104 24.11 -19.81 10.78
C LEU A 104 25.56 -20.34 10.94
N GLU A 105 26.44 -19.62 11.64
CA GLU A 105 27.76 -20.11 12.06
C GLU A 105 27.64 -21.25 13.08
N ILE A 106 26.54 -21.30 13.83
CA ILE A 106 26.30 -22.32 14.85
C ILE A 106 25.41 -23.44 14.28
N ASP A 107 24.34 -23.08 13.59
CA ASP A 107 23.37 -23.97 12.94
C ASP A 107 23.20 -23.55 11.48
N SER A 108 24.07 -24.11 10.60
CA SER A 108 24.08 -23.79 9.17
C SER A 108 22.82 -24.27 8.43
N GLN A 109 22.03 -25.17 9.04
CA GLN A 109 20.81 -25.71 8.44
C GLN A 109 19.54 -25.04 8.95
N ASN A 110 19.63 -23.91 9.63
CA ASN A 110 18.48 -23.19 10.11
C ASN A 110 17.72 -22.49 8.95
N SER A 111 16.69 -23.15 8.46
CA SER A 111 15.91 -22.68 7.29
C SER A 111 15.27 -21.32 7.53
N ASP A 112 14.79 -21.04 8.75
CA ASP A 112 14.16 -19.73 9.07
C ASP A 112 15.17 -18.58 9.05
N ALA A 113 16.39 -18.84 9.51
CA ALA A 113 17.49 -17.89 9.46
C ALA A 113 17.93 -17.62 8.02
N LEU A 114 18.10 -18.68 7.20
CA LEU A 114 18.43 -18.57 5.78
C LEU A 114 17.38 -17.75 5.01
N ILE A 115 16.10 -18.05 5.18
CA ILE A 115 15.02 -17.31 4.55
C ILE A 115 15.04 -15.84 4.98
N SER A 116 15.19 -15.59 6.30
CA SER A 116 15.19 -14.23 6.84
C SER A 116 16.42 -13.43 6.38
N LEU A 117 17.56 -14.08 6.26
CA LEU A 117 18.80 -13.50 5.73
C LEU A 117 18.61 -13.11 4.25
N GLY A 118 18.09 -14.02 3.43
CA GLY A 118 17.76 -13.74 2.03
C GLY A 118 16.82 -12.56 1.87
N LEU A 119 15.77 -12.47 2.71
CA LEU A 119 14.86 -11.33 2.72
C LEU A 119 15.55 -10.01 3.07
N CYS A 120 16.49 -10.02 4.02
CA CYS A 120 17.27 -8.82 4.36
C CYS A 120 18.12 -8.35 3.17
N PHE A 121 18.80 -9.26 2.47
CA PHE A 121 19.55 -8.93 1.26
C PHE A 121 18.66 -8.39 0.15
N SER A 122 17.49 -9.00 -0.07
CA SER A 122 16.54 -8.51 -1.06
C SER A 122 15.99 -7.11 -0.73
N LYS A 123 15.78 -6.78 0.56
CA LYS A 123 15.38 -5.42 0.98
C LYS A 123 16.49 -4.39 0.77
N LEU A 124 17.74 -4.80 0.75
CA LEU A 124 18.91 -3.97 0.42
C LEU A 124 19.18 -3.92 -1.10
N GLY A 125 18.32 -4.48 -1.94
CA GLY A 125 18.46 -4.51 -3.40
C GLY A 125 19.42 -5.59 -3.93
N LYS A 126 20.05 -6.38 -3.06
CA LYS A 126 20.98 -7.46 -3.40
C LYS A 126 20.23 -8.77 -3.69
N ASN A 127 19.47 -8.76 -4.80
CA ASN A 127 18.55 -9.86 -5.09
C ASN A 127 19.25 -11.17 -5.46
N GLU A 128 20.40 -11.12 -6.11
CA GLU A 128 21.20 -12.31 -6.47
C GLU A 128 21.75 -13.01 -5.21
N ASP A 129 22.28 -12.25 -4.25
CA ASP A 129 22.73 -12.81 -2.98
C ASP A 129 21.54 -13.36 -2.16
N ALA A 130 20.40 -12.67 -2.23
CA ALA A 130 19.18 -13.14 -1.58
C ALA A 130 18.72 -14.51 -2.11
N LEU A 131 18.80 -14.74 -3.44
CA LEU A 131 18.45 -16.02 -4.03
C LEU A 131 19.33 -17.17 -3.50
N LYS A 132 20.63 -16.96 -3.35
CA LYS A 132 21.55 -18.00 -2.81
C LYS A 132 21.06 -18.52 -1.47
N PHE A 133 20.75 -17.62 -0.52
CA PHE A 133 20.27 -18.04 0.81
C PHE A 133 18.88 -18.70 0.78
N ILE A 134 18.01 -18.27 -0.13
CA ILE A 134 16.71 -18.92 -0.33
C ILE A 134 16.89 -20.31 -0.95
N ASP A 135 17.83 -20.48 -1.88
CA ASP A 135 18.16 -21.78 -2.49
C ASP A 135 18.78 -22.72 -1.47
N ASP A 136 19.65 -22.23 -0.57
CA ASP A 136 20.17 -23.00 0.55
C ASP A 136 19.02 -23.50 1.44
N ALA A 137 18.04 -22.65 1.76
CA ALA A 137 16.85 -23.05 2.53
C ALA A 137 16.01 -24.11 1.80
N LEU A 138 15.88 -24.01 0.47
CA LEU A 138 15.18 -24.99 -0.36
C LEU A 138 15.96 -26.31 -0.53
N SER A 139 17.29 -26.29 -0.46
CA SER A 139 18.10 -27.51 -0.45
C SER A 139 17.86 -28.36 0.81
N ILE A 140 17.56 -27.68 1.93
CA ILE A 140 17.23 -28.35 3.20
C ILE A 140 15.78 -28.89 3.17
N ASN A 141 14.83 -28.06 2.72
CA ASN A 141 13.44 -28.44 2.56
C ASN A 141 12.87 -27.92 1.24
N PRO A 142 12.87 -28.73 0.16
CA PRO A 142 12.37 -28.35 -1.15
C PRO A 142 10.88 -27.97 -1.19
N LYS A 143 10.11 -28.37 -0.18
CA LYS A 143 8.68 -28.09 -0.04
C LYS A 143 8.38 -26.93 0.90
N ASN A 144 9.39 -26.19 1.37
CA ASN A 144 9.16 -25.04 2.24
C ASN A 144 8.41 -23.94 1.47
N SER A 145 7.11 -23.86 1.73
CA SER A 145 6.21 -22.90 1.04
C SER A 145 6.67 -21.45 1.21
N SER A 146 7.19 -21.09 2.39
CA SER A 146 7.72 -19.74 2.65
C SER A 146 8.96 -19.44 1.80
N ALA A 147 9.90 -20.37 1.69
CA ALA A 147 11.10 -20.23 0.86
C ALA A 147 10.72 -20.14 -0.64
N LEU A 148 9.86 -21.04 -1.12
CA LEU A 148 9.35 -21.02 -2.50
C LEU A 148 8.67 -19.69 -2.85
N TYR A 149 7.84 -19.18 -1.95
CA TYR A 149 7.18 -17.89 -2.12
C TYR A 149 8.18 -16.74 -2.19
N ASN A 150 9.11 -16.68 -1.25
CA ASN A 150 10.13 -15.62 -1.24
C ASN A 150 11.04 -15.67 -2.46
N LYS A 151 11.38 -16.89 -2.94
CA LYS A 151 12.09 -17.07 -4.21
C LYS A 151 11.31 -16.45 -5.37
N SER A 152 10.02 -16.73 -5.46
CA SER A 152 9.16 -16.16 -6.51
C SER A 152 9.15 -14.63 -6.48
N LEU A 153 9.07 -14.01 -5.30
CA LEU A 153 9.09 -12.55 -5.17
C LEU A 153 10.42 -11.93 -5.62
N ILE A 154 11.54 -12.58 -5.29
CA ILE A 154 12.87 -12.09 -5.65
C ILE A 154 13.09 -12.23 -7.16
N LEU A 155 12.71 -13.36 -7.76
CA LEU A 155 12.77 -13.57 -9.22
C LEU A 155 11.90 -12.56 -9.98
N GLY A 156 10.71 -12.23 -9.44
CA GLY A 156 9.86 -11.18 -10.00
C GLY A 156 10.54 -9.79 -10.01
N ARG A 157 11.36 -9.48 -9.00
CA ARG A 157 12.16 -8.24 -8.97
C ARG A 157 13.30 -8.24 -9.97
N LEU A 158 13.84 -9.40 -10.31
CA LEU A 158 14.86 -9.58 -11.34
C LEU A 158 14.28 -9.71 -12.75
N SER A 159 12.98 -9.46 -12.93
CA SER A 159 12.24 -9.58 -14.19
C SER A 159 12.21 -10.99 -14.80
N GLN A 160 12.55 -12.03 -14.01
CA GLN A 160 12.46 -13.45 -14.39
C GLN A 160 11.04 -13.98 -14.15
N ASN A 161 10.08 -13.46 -14.92
CA ASN A 161 8.65 -13.66 -14.68
C ASN A 161 8.14 -15.11 -14.84
N SER A 162 8.73 -15.91 -15.74
CA SER A 162 8.37 -17.33 -15.94
C SER A 162 8.68 -18.16 -14.69
N ASP A 163 9.90 -18.01 -14.19
CA ASP A 163 10.41 -18.76 -13.04
C ASP A 163 9.71 -18.29 -11.74
N SER A 164 9.52 -16.97 -11.60
CA SER A 164 8.74 -16.39 -10.51
C SER A 164 7.35 -17.06 -10.42
N LEU A 165 6.62 -17.18 -11.54
CA LEU A 165 5.31 -17.82 -11.57
C LEU A 165 5.36 -19.32 -11.26
N SER A 166 6.40 -20.03 -11.69
CA SER A 166 6.61 -21.44 -11.39
C SER A 166 6.76 -21.66 -9.89
N PHE A 167 7.70 -20.95 -9.24
CA PHE A 167 7.92 -21.08 -7.80
C PHE A 167 6.73 -20.62 -6.97
N LEU A 168 5.99 -19.62 -7.42
CA LEU A 168 4.76 -19.20 -6.75
C LEU A 168 3.67 -20.30 -6.82
N ASN A 169 3.54 -21.00 -7.94
CA ASN A 169 2.64 -22.15 -8.04
C ASN A 169 3.02 -23.29 -7.07
N GLN A 170 4.32 -23.57 -6.96
CA GLN A 170 4.80 -24.58 -6.01
C GLN A 170 4.50 -24.15 -4.56
N ALA A 171 4.79 -22.90 -4.21
CA ALA A 171 4.50 -22.36 -2.89
C ALA A 171 3.01 -22.50 -2.51
N ILE A 172 2.11 -22.19 -3.45
CA ILE A 172 0.66 -22.34 -3.25
C ILE A 172 0.28 -23.80 -2.99
N LYS A 173 0.88 -24.73 -3.74
CA LYS A 173 0.58 -26.17 -3.59
C LYS A 173 0.98 -26.71 -2.22
N GLU A 174 2.08 -26.22 -1.66
CA GLU A 174 2.63 -26.68 -0.40
C GLU A 174 2.12 -25.88 0.84
N ASP A 175 1.27 -24.86 0.64
CA ASP A 175 0.82 -23.95 1.71
C ASP A 175 -0.60 -24.30 2.20
N SER A 176 -0.77 -24.32 3.51
CA SER A 176 -2.09 -24.41 4.16
C SER A 176 -2.93 -23.14 3.98
N ASN A 177 -2.30 -21.99 3.72
CA ASN A 177 -3.01 -20.72 3.48
C ASN A 177 -3.16 -20.43 1.98
N GLN A 178 -3.77 -21.35 1.27
CA GLN A 178 -3.95 -21.30 -0.18
C GLN A 178 -4.66 -20.03 -0.68
N SER A 179 -5.68 -19.56 0.02
CA SER A 179 -6.46 -18.38 -0.38
C SER A 179 -5.58 -17.12 -0.44
N ALA A 180 -4.74 -16.88 0.60
CA ALA A 180 -3.85 -15.72 0.63
C ALA A 180 -2.81 -15.75 -0.50
N ARG A 181 -2.24 -16.92 -0.78
CA ARG A 181 -1.24 -17.08 -1.86
C ARG A 181 -1.86 -16.89 -3.25
N LEU A 182 -3.06 -17.41 -3.46
CA LEU A 182 -3.80 -17.19 -4.71
C LEU A 182 -4.13 -15.70 -4.89
N PHE A 183 -4.52 -15.01 -3.83
CA PHE A 183 -4.73 -13.58 -3.85
C PHE A 183 -3.46 -12.81 -4.24
N GLU A 184 -2.32 -13.09 -3.62
CA GLU A 184 -1.03 -12.44 -3.93
C GLU A 184 -0.61 -12.68 -5.38
N LYS A 185 -0.83 -13.88 -5.92
CA LYS A 185 -0.59 -14.18 -7.32
C LYS A 185 -1.51 -13.37 -8.25
N GLY A 186 -2.78 -13.23 -7.88
CA GLY A 186 -3.72 -12.36 -8.58
C GLY A 186 -3.20 -10.92 -8.64
N GLN A 187 -2.69 -10.38 -7.52
CA GLN A 187 -2.12 -9.04 -7.47
C GLN A 187 -0.92 -8.87 -8.40
N GLU A 188 0.00 -9.84 -8.42
CA GLU A 188 1.17 -9.81 -9.30
C GLU A 188 0.76 -9.79 -10.78
N LEU A 189 -0.21 -10.61 -11.15
CA LEU A 189 -0.76 -10.61 -12.52
C LEU A 189 -1.48 -9.31 -12.87
N THR A 190 -2.12 -8.68 -11.89
CA THR A 190 -2.76 -7.36 -12.06
C THR A 190 -1.71 -6.30 -12.37
N LYS A 191 -0.58 -6.26 -11.63
CA LYS A 191 0.55 -5.36 -11.91
C LYS A 191 1.12 -5.58 -13.32
N GLN A 192 1.15 -6.83 -13.79
CA GLN A 192 1.58 -7.20 -15.15
C GLN A 192 0.50 -6.90 -16.21
N LYS A 193 -0.61 -6.24 -15.88
CA LYS A 193 -1.77 -5.97 -16.75
C LYS A 193 -2.43 -7.24 -17.34
N LYS A 194 -2.20 -8.41 -16.74
CA LYS A 194 -2.81 -9.70 -17.15
C LYS A 194 -4.15 -9.92 -16.44
N HIS A 195 -5.09 -9.00 -16.63
CA HIS A 195 -6.35 -8.90 -15.86
C HIS A 195 -7.19 -10.18 -15.90
N LYS A 196 -7.39 -10.81 -17.06
CA LYS A 196 -8.17 -12.06 -17.18
C LYS A 196 -7.60 -13.19 -16.32
N LYS A 197 -6.26 -13.34 -16.31
CA LYS A 197 -5.60 -14.36 -15.47
C LYS A 197 -5.72 -14.00 -13.98
N ALA A 198 -5.54 -12.72 -13.61
CA ALA A 198 -5.69 -12.26 -12.24
C ALA A 198 -7.08 -12.56 -11.67
N ILE A 199 -8.14 -12.29 -12.44
CA ILE A 199 -9.53 -12.58 -12.05
C ILE A 199 -9.70 -14.09 -11.73
N GLY A 200 -9.12 -14.98 -12.53
CA GLY A 200 -9.14 -16.43 -12.27
C GLY A 200 -8.51 -16.80 -10.92
N TYR A 201 -7.37 -16.17 -10.56
CA TYR A 201 -6.73 -16.39 -9.27
C TYR A 201 -7.52 -15.83 -8.09
N TYR A 202 -8.11 -14.65 -8.22
CA TYR A 202 -9.00 -14.11 -7.19
C TYR A 202 -10.25 -14.96 -7.01
N THR A 203 -10.80 -15.50 -8.10
CA THR A 203 -11.95 -16.41 -8.03
C THR A 203 -11.61 -17.66 -7.24
N ARG A 204 -10.48 -18.30 -7.54
CA ARG A 204 -10.01 -19.48 -6.79
C ARG A 204 -9.70 -19.16 -5.32
N ALA A 205 -9.16 -17.98 -5.04
CA ALA A 205 -8.94 -17.54 -3.66
C ALA A 205 -10.26 -17.45 -2.89
N LEU A 206 -11.32 -16.95 -3.55
CA LEU A 206 -12.67 -16.82 -2.98
C LEU A 206 -13.45 -18.14 -2.90
N GLU A 207 -13.14 -19.11 -3.75
CA GLU A 207 -13.68 -20.49 -3.64
C GLU A 207 -13.16 -21.18 -2.37
N ILE A 208 -11.93 -20.89 -1.95
CA ILE A 208 -11.31 -21.44 -0.74
C ILE A 208 -11.74 -20.65 0.51
N ASP A 209 -11.73 -19.31 0.43
CA ASP A 209 -12.13 -18.41 1.50
C ASP A 209 -13.02 -17.28 0.93
N ASN A 210 -14.33 -17.50 0.99
CA ASN A 210 -15.31 -16.54 0.51
C ASN A 210 -15.40 -15.25 1.34
N LYS A 211 -14.73 -15.21 2.50
CA LYS A 211 -14.61 -14.03 3.37
C LYS A 211 -13.30 -13.27 3.18
N ASN A 212 -12.49 -13.63 2.21
CA ASN A 212 -11.26 -12.90 1.90
C ASN A 212 -11.59 -11.53 1.29
N ILE A 213 -11.76 -10.53 2.17
CA ILE A 213 -12.15 -9.14 1.81
C ILE A 213 -11.18 -8.54 0.78
N LYS A 214 -9.87 -8.78 0.94
CA LYS A 214 -8.86 -8.28 0.01
C LYS A 214 -9.04 -8.87 -1.40
N ALA A 215 -9.36 -10.16 -1.49
CA ALA A 215 -9.61 -10.82 -2.78
C ALA A 215 -10.91 -10.32 -3.42
N LEU A 216 -11.97 -10.07 -2.64
CA LEU A 216 -13.22 -9.47 -3.13
C LEU A 216 -12.96 -8.10 -3.76
N VAL A 217 -12.32 -7.18 -3.03
CA VAL A 217 -12.05 -5.83 -3.52
C VAL A 217 -11.12 -5.83 -4.73
N ALA A 218 -10.06 -6.63 -4.70
CA ALA A 218 -9.13 -6.74 -5.83
C ALA A 218 -9.79 -7.33 -7.07
N LYS A 219 -10.66 -8.33 -6.91
CA LYS A 219 -11.45 -8.90 -8.02
C LYS A 219 -12.38 -7.86 -8.61
N GLY A 220 -13.13 -7.12 -7.77
CA GLY A 220 -14.00 -6.03 -8.22
C GLY A 220 -13.24 -4.99 -9.03
N TRP A 221 -12.11 -4.49 -8.50
CA TRP A 221 -11.27 -3.52 -9.19
C TRP A 221 -10.72 -4.05 -10.53
N THR A 222 -10.28 -5.31 -10.55
CA THR A 222 -9.72 -5.92 -11.78
C THR A 222 -10.79 -6.15 -12.84
N LEU A 223 -12.01 -6.52 -12.44
CA LEU A 223 -13.17 -6.65 -13.34
C LEU A 223 -13.54 -5.28 -13.94
N ASP A 224 -13.54 -4.22 -13.13
CA ASP A 224 -13.78 -2.86 -13.58
C ASP A 224 -12.76 -2.44 -14.66
N TYR A 225 -11.48 -2.66 -14.39
CA TYR A 225 -10.40 -2.34 -15.32
C TYR A 225 -10.46 -3.20 -16.61
N ALA A 226 -10.99 -4.40 -16.53
CA ALA A 226 -11.20 -5.29 -17.67
C ALA A 226 -12.50 -5.01 -18.47
N GLY A 227 -13.28 -4.00 -18.06
CA GLY A 227 -14.48 -3.55 -18.77
C GLY A 227 -15.73 -4.39 -18.53
N PHE A 228 -15.80 -5.12 -17.41
CA PHE A 228 -17.01 -5.86 -17.02
C PHE A 228 -18.13 -4.92 -16.56
N SER A 229 -19.35 -5.45 -16.44
CA SER A 229 -20.52 -4.64 -16.10
C SER A 229 -20.36 -4.01 -14.69
N ASN A 230 -20.79 -2.76 -14.55
CA ASN A 230 -20.74 -2.06 -13.27
C ASN A 230 -21.52 -2.79 -12.16
N LYS A 231 -22.58 -3.52 -12.52
CA LYS A 231 -23.38 -4.32 -11.59
C LYS A 231 -22.56 -5.46 -10.99
N ASP A 232 -21.81 -6.16 -11.82
CA ASP A 232 -20.96 -7.27 -11.37
C ASP A 232 -19.83 -6.75 -10.48
N VAL A 233 -19.23 -5.62 -10.84
CA VAL A 233 -18.17 -4.98 -10.05
C VAL A 233 -18.68 -4.54 -8.69
N ILE A 234 -19.83 -3.84 -8.63
CA ILE A 234 -20.44 -3.36 -7.39
C ILE A 234 -20.75 -4.53 -6.43
N HIS A 235 -21.20 -5.66 -6.96
CA HIS A 235 -21.49 -6.84 -6.16
C HIS A 235 -20.30 -7.27 -5.28
N PHE A 236 -19.08 -7.27 -5.81
CA PHE A 236 -17.89 -7.65 -5.04
C PHE A 236 -17.54 -6.64 -3.94
N TYR A 237 -17.75 -5.36 -4.19
CA TYR A 237 -17.58 -4.34 -3.15
C TYR A 237 -18.66 -4.46 -2.06
N ASP A 238 -19.90 -4.76 -2.43
CA ASP A 238 -20.99 -4.95 -1.48
C ASP A 238 -20.77 -6.18 -0.59
N GLU A 239 -20.28 -7.29 -1.15
CA GLU A 239 -19.90 -8.47 -0.36
C GLU A 239 -18.74 -8.15 0.61
N ALA A 240 -17.73 -7.39 0.19
CA ALA A 240 -16.66 -6.95 1.06
C ALA A 240 -17.17 -6.08 2.21
N ILE A 241 -18.10 -5.15 1.93
CA ILE A 241 -18.73 -4.25 2.90
C ILE A 241 -19.63 -5.02 3.89
N LYS A 242 -20.31 -6.09 3.45
CA LYS A 242 -21.09 -6.94 4.35
C LYS A 242 -20.21 -7.66 5.38
N ILE A 243 -19.01 -8.09 4.97
CA ILE A 243 -18.06 -8.78 5.84
C ILE A 243 -17.43 -7.80 6.83
N ASP A 244 -16.93 -6.66 6.34
CA ASP A 244 -16.40 -5.58 7.16
C ASP A 244 -16.96 -4.22 6.72
N PRO A 245 -17.99 -3.70 7.41
CA PRO A 245 -18.58 -2.41 7.10
C PRO A 245 -17.65 -1.21 7.23
N LYS A 246 -16.47 -1.39 7.86
CA LYS A 246 -15.46 -0.34 8.01
C LYS A 246 -14.29 -0.47 7.02
N TYR A 247 -14.32 -1.45 6.13
CA TYR A 247 -13.24 -1.64 5.16
C TYR A 247 -13.22 -0.53 4.12
N SER A 248 -12.38 0.47 4.35
CA SER A 248 -12.30 1.72 3.57
C SER A 248 -12.14 1.51 2.08
N ASP A 249 -11.28 0.54 1.66
CA ASP A 249 -11.00 0.31 0.24
C ASP A 249 -12.23 -0.17 -0.54
N ALA A 250 -13.14 -0.93 0.09
CA ALA A 250 -14.38 -1.36 -0.56
C ALA A 250 -15.30 -0.17 -0.83
N TRP A 251 -15.55 0.65 0.18
CA TRP A 251 -16.33 1.87 0.02
C TRP A 251 -15.70 2.85 -0.97
N PHE A 252 -14.37 3.00 -0.90
CA PHE A 252 -13.64 3.91 -1.78
C PHE A 252 -13.75 3.51 -3.25
N ASN A 253 -13.46 2.24 -3.58
CA ASN A 253 -13.54 1.77 -4.96
C ASN A 253 -14.99 1.75 -5.49
N LYS A 254 -15.97 1.41 -4.64
CA LYS A 254 -17.39 1.56 -4.98
C LYS A 254 -17.76 3.01 -5.29
N GLY A 255 -17.30 3.95 -4.43
CA GLY A 255 -17.51 5.38 -4.65
C GLY A 255 -16.91 5.88 -5.95
N LEU A 256 -15.66 5.50 -6.27
CA LEU A 256 -15.01 5.86 -7.54
C LEU A 256 -15.77 5.33 -8.77
N LEU A 257 -16.24 4.09 -8.71
CA LEU A 257 -17.03 3.50 -9.80
C LEU A 257 -18.35 4.25 -9.99
N LEU A 258 -19.06 4.55 -8.91
CA LEU A 258 -20.31 5.31 -8.93
C LEU A 258 -20.09 6.74 -9.47
N ASP A 259 -19.00 7.40 -9.09
CA ASP A 259 -18.66 8.74 -9.55
C ASP A 259 -18.39 8.76 -11.06
N ARG A 260 -17.60 7.80 -11.55
CA ARG A 260 -17.31 7.64 -12.99
C ARG A 260 -18.57 7.35 -13.81
N THR A 261 -19.54 6.65 -13.24
CA THR A 261 -20.83 6.37 -13.87
C THR A 261 -21.87 7.48 -13.69
N ARG A 262 -21.43 8.66 -13.25
CA ARG A 262 -22.23 9.88 -12.99
C ARG A 262 -23.28 9.73 -11.88
N LEU A 263 -23.18 8.70 -11.06
CA LEU A 263 -24.02 8.53 -9.87
C LEU A 263 -23.39 9.27 -8.65
N HIS A 264 -23.05 10.53 -8.85
CA HIS A 264 -22.28 11.36 -7.90
C HIS A 264 -22.88 11.42 -6.50
N LYS A 265 -24.23 11.45 -6.36
CA LYS A 265 -24.88 11.41 -5.04
C LYS A 265 -24.55 10.14 -4.28
N LYS A 266 -24.65 8.98 -4.94
CA LYS A 266 -24.30 7.69 -4.33
C LYS A 266 -22.81 7.56 -4.04
N ALA A 267 -21.95 8.16 -4.88
CA ALA A 267 -20.51 8.23 -4.63
C ALA A 267 -20.21 9.01 -3.34
N ILE A 268 -20.86 10.16 -3.13
CA ILE A 268 -20.75 10.96 -1.91
C ILE A 268 -21.14 10.13 -0.68
N GLU A 269 -22.24 9.37 -0.73
CA GLU A 269 -22.65 8.47 0.36
C GLU A 269 -21.57 7.46 0.73
N CYS A 270 -20.86 6.90 -0.28
CA CYS A 270 -19.73 5.98 -0.04
C CYS A 270 -18.57 6.69 0.66
N PHE A 271 -18.20 7.89 0.23
CA PHE A 271 -17.13 8.67 0.86
C PHE A 271 -17.53 9.14 2.27
N ASP A 272 -18.81 9.49 2.48
CA ASP A 272 -19.33 9.83 3.79
C ASP A 272 -19.23 8.64 4.78
N LYS A 273 -19.46 7.42 4.30
CA LYS A 273 -19.23 6.23 5.13
C LYS A 273 -17.79 6.12 5.60
N ILE A 274 -16.81 6.34 4.73
CA ILE A 274 -15.39 6.37 5.12
C ILE A 274 -15.16 7.47 6.15
N LEU A 275 -15.62 8.68 5.88
CA LEU A 275 -15.41 9.85 6.74
C LEU A 275 -16.12 9.76 8.10
N SER A 276 -17.13 8.89 8.23
CA SER A 276 -17.84 8.67 9.49
C SER A 276 -16.99 7.97 10.56
N TYR A 277 -15.98 7.18 10.16
CA TYR A 277 -15.07 6.49 11.07
C TYR A 277 -13.60 6.91 10.90
N ASP A 278 -13.25 7.53 9.77
CA ASP A 278 -11.94 8.14 9.52
C ASP A 278 -12.12 9.55 8.93
N PRO A 279 -12.43 10.56 9.78
CA PRO A 279 -12.69 11.94 9.33
C PRO A 279 -11.49 12.60 8.64
N GLN A 280 -10.27 12.07 8.85
CA GLN A 280 -9.04 12.58 8.26
C GLN A 280 -8.62 11.85 6.98
N ASN A 281 -9.48 11.03 6.41
CA ASN A 281 -9.18 10.31 5.18
C ASN A 281 -9.12 11.27 3.98
N VAL A 282 -7.92 11.71 3.67
CA VAL A 282 -7.67 12.70 2.59
C VAL A 282 -8.17 12.20 1.24
N ARG A 283 -8.05 10.89 0.95
CA ARG A 283 -8.55 10.30 -0.30
C ARG A 283 -10.07 10.45 -0.42
N ALA A 284 -10.80 10.12 0.63
CA ALA A 284 -12.26 10.27 0.65
C ALA A 284 -12.68 11.74 0.55
N LEU A 285 -11.96 12.65 1.23
CA LEU A 285 -12.24 14.08 1.20
C LEU A 285 -12.13 14.66 -0.21
N TYR A 286 -11.01 14.50 -0.92
CA TYR A 286 -10.88 15.10 -2.25
C TYR A 286 -11.79 14.43 -3.28
N CYS A 287 -12.04 13.11 -3.19
CA CYS A 287 -13.00 12.44 -4.08
C CYS A 287 -14.44 12.91 -3.83
N LYS A 288 -14.85 13.09 -2.57
CA LYS A 288 -16.13 13.71 -2.22
C LYS A 288 -16.23 15.13 -2.79
N GLY A 289 -15.13 15.91 -2.68
CA GLY A 289 -15.01 17.25 -3.27
C GLY A 289 -15.21 17.24 -4.78
N ALA A 290 -14.62 16.26 -5.47
CA ALA A 290 -14.80 16.06 -6.91
C ALA A 290 -16.26 15.77 -7.26
N SER A 291 -16.91 14.83 -6.53
CA SER A 291 -18.32 14.48 -6.75
C SER A 291 -19.26 15.67 -6.52
N HIS A 292 -19.02 16.49 -5.47
CA HIS A 292 -19.78 17.73 -5.26
C HIS A 292 -19.58 18.73 -6.42
N THR A 293 -18.35 18.85 -6.94
CA THR A 293 -18.06 19.72 -8.08
C THR A 293 -18.79 19.27 -9.34
N ALA A 294 -18.85 17.96 -9.59
CA ALA A 294 -19.62 17.39 -10.70
C ALA A 294 -21.12 17.69 -10.59
N LEU A 295 -21.66 17.75 -9.36
CA LEU A 295 -23.04 18.18 -9.07
C LEU A 295 -23.22 19.72 -9.09
N LYS A 296 -22.21 20.49 -9.52
CA LYS A 296 -22.19 21.96 -9.50
C LYS A 296 -22.31 22.56 -8.08
N GLN A 297 -22.05 21.78 -7.04
CA GLN A 297 -22.04 22.23 -5.64
C GLN A 297 -20.64 22.73 -5.26
N PHE A 298 -20.16 23.75 -5.95
CA PHE A 298 -18.76 24.20 -5.91
C PHE A 298 -18.29 24.60 -4.50
N GLY A 299 -19.15 25.21 -3.67
CA GLY A 299 -18.83 25.57 -2.28
C GLY A 299 -18.53 24.34 -1.43
N LYS A 300 -19.36 23.28 -1.54
CA LYS A 300 -19.14 22.01 -0.82
C LYS A 300 -17.88 21.30 -1.33
N GLY A 301 -17.68 21.30 -2.66
CA GLY A 301 -16.49 20.74 -3.27
C GLY A 301 -15.21 21.41 -2.77
N ARG A 302 -15.19 22.74 -2.76
CA ARG A 302 -14.08 23.54 -2.23
C ARG A 302 -13.80 23.24 -0.77
N PHE A 303 -14.83 23.23 0.08
CA PHE A 303 -14.68 22.92 1.51
C PHE A 303 -14.03 21.54 1.74
N CYS A 304 -14.46 20.50 1.03
CA CYS A 304 -13.84 19.19 1.12
C CYS A 304 -12.35 19.21 0.76
N CYS A 305 -11.97 19.97 -0.28
CA CYS A 305 -10.57 20.10 -0.68
C CYS A 305 -9.75 20.93 0.33
N GLU A 306 -10.33 21.97 0.92
CA GLU A 306 -9.69 22.78 1.97
C GLU A 306 -9.37 21.91 3.19
N VAL A 307 -10.31 21.07 3.63
CA VAL A 307 -10.08 20.10 4.70
C VAL A 307 -9.00 19.09 4.31
N ALA A 308 -9.04 18.55 3.10
CA ALA A 308 -8.02 17.62 2.63
C ALA A 308 -6.60 18.26 2.64
N LEU A 309 -6.48 19.50 2.18
CA LEU A 309 -5.22 20.24 2.13
C LEU A 309 -4.76 20.76 3.50
N SER A 310 -5.65 20.95 4.47
CA SER A 310 -5.25 21.23 5.85
C SER A 310 -4.58 20.05 6.52
N ILE A 311 -4.93 18.80 6.12
CA ILE A 311 -4.32 17.56 6.62
C ILE A 311 -3.03 17.26 5.84
N GLU A 312 -3.10 17.29 4.51
CA GLU A 312 -1.97 17.01 3.61
C GLU A 312 -1.76 18.19 2.64
N PRO A 313 -1.04 19.25 3.01
CA PRO A 313 -0.86 20.45 2.17
C PRO A 313 -0.19 20.19 0.81
N LYS A 314 0.59 19.11 0.70
CA LYS A 314 1.32 18.70 -0.51
C LYS A 314 0.63 17.59 -1.29
N ASN A 315 -0.63 17.28 -1.01
CA ASN A 315 -1.36 16.26 -1.75
C ASN A 315 -1.78 16.76 -3.14
N VAL A 316 -1.07 16.27 -4.17
CA VAL A 316 -1.25 16.71 -5.56
C VAL A 316 -2.67 16.44 -6.08
N PHE A 317 -3.32 15.35 -5.63
CA PHE A 317 -4.69 15.03 -6.05
C PHE A 317 -5.70 16.03 -5.46
N ALA A 318 -5.56 16.37 -4.18
CA ALA A 318 -6.40 17.38 -3.53
C ALA A 318 -6.20 18.77 -4.15
N LEU A 319 -4.95 19.15 -4.47
CA LEU A 319 -4.63 20.40 -5.20
C LEU A 319 -5.33 20.43 -6.57
N CYS A 320 -5.24 19.36 -7.36
CA CYS A 320 -5.90 19.30 -8.67
C CYS A 320 -7.43 19.30 -8.58
N THR A 321 -8.00 18.69 -7.54
CA THR A 321 -9.45 18.75 -7.31
C THR A 321 -9.87 20.17 -6.93
N MET A 322 -9.08 20.87 -6.12
CA MET A 322 -9.30 22.31 -5.83
C MET A 322 -9.27 23.15 -7.10
N VAL A 323 -8.27 22.91 -7.97
CA VAL A 323 -8.20 23.56 -9.29
C VAL A 323 -9.48 23.36 -10.09
N TRP A 324 -10.00 22.14 -10.12
CA TRP A 324 -11.22 21.81 -10.82
C TRP A 324 -12.44 22.57 -10.25
N CYS A 325 -12.58 22.63 -8.92
CA CYS A 325 -13.59 23.42 -8.23
C CYS A 325 -13.53 24.91 -8.61
N LEU A 326 -12.34 25.50 -8.52
CA LEU A 326 -12.12 26.93 -8.77
C LEU A 326 -12.31 27.28 -10.23
N GLN A 327 -11.90 26.42 -11.16
CA GLN A 327 -12.15 26.59 -12.60
C GLN A 327 -13.64 26.71 -12.90
N HIS A 328 -14.47 25.83 -12.33
CA HIS A 328 -15.92 25.86 -12.54
C HIS A 328 -16.60 27.04 -11.83
N SER A 329 -15.99 27.57 -10.79
CA SER A 329 -16.39 28.82 -10.13
C SER A 329 -15.84 30.07 -10.83
N LYS A 330 -15.18 29.93 -11.99
CA LYS A 330 -14.52 31.00 -12.78
C LYS A 330 -13.42 31.76 -12.02
N LYS A 331 -12.86 31.18 -10.97
CA LYS A 331 -11.77 31.77 -10.17
C LYS A 331 -10.41 31.34 -10.72
N TYR A 332 -10.10 31.76 -11.94
CA TYR A 332 -8.96 31.24 -12.71
C TYR A 332 -7.61 31.58 -12.09
N ASP A 333 -7.42 32.79 -11.54
CA ASP A 333 -6.15 33.21 -10.94
C ASP A 333 -5.87 32.44 -9.64
N GLU A 334 -6.91 32.19 -8.82
CA GLU A 334 -6.79 31.37 -7.63
C GLU A 334 -6.46 29.90 -8.01
N ALA A 335 -7.11 29.37 -9.05
CA ALA A 335 -6.85 28.03 -9.56
C ALA A 335 -5.42 27.86 -10.09
N LEU A 336 -4.85 28.87 -10.76
CA LEU A 336 -3.47 28.84 -11.24
C LEU A 336 -2.47 28.70 -10.11
N LYS A 337 -2.67 29.35 -8.97
CA LYS A 337 -1.78 29.18 -7.79
C LYS A 337 -1.72 27.75 -7.30
N PHE A 338 -2.87 27.05 -7.23
CA PHE A 338 -2.91 25.64 -6.85
C PHE A 338 -2.29 24.72 -7.92
N CYS A 339 -2.41 25.07 -9.22
CA CYS A 339 -1.68 24.37 -10.28
C CYS A 339 -0.17 24.52 -10.10
N ASP A 340 0.30 25.74 -9.80
CA ASP A 340 1.71 26.00 -9.63
C ASP A 340 2.27 25.23 -8.44
N THR A 341 1.58 25.24 -7.31
CA THR A 341 1.94 24.43 -6.13
C THR A 341 2.00 22.92 -6.48
N ALA A 342 1.03 22.42 -7.24
CA ALA A 342 1.04 21.01 -7.67
C ALA A 342 2.24 20.68 -8.57
N LEU A 343 2.64 21.60 -9.45
CA LEU A 343 3.78 21.45 -10.36
C LEU A 343 5.14 21.68 -9.67
N GLU A 344 5.20 22.47 -8.60
CA GLU A 344 6.38 22.55 -7.73
C GLU A 344 6.65 21.22 -7.03
N ILE A 345 5.60 20.53 -6.59
CA ILE A 345 5.70 19.22 -5.95
C ILE A 345 6.05 18.11 -6.96
N ASN A 346 5.35 18.11 -8.10
CA ASN A 346 5.60 17.16 -9.19
C ASN A 346 5.57 17.86 -10.55
N PRO A 347 6.73 18.29 -11.07
CA PRO A 347 6.85 19.01 -12.34
C PRO A 347 6.36 18.27 -13.58
N ASN A 348 6.24 16.94 -13.49
CA ASN A 348 5.81 16.06 -14.58
C ASN A 348 4.40 15.50 -14.39
N TYR A 349 3.62 16.05 -13.43
CA TYR A 349 2.26 15.59 -13.22
C TYR A 349 1.32 16.10 -14.34
N VAL A 350 1.04 15.22 -15.30
CA VAL A 350 0.35 15.54 -16.56
C VAL A 350 -1.02 16.18 -16.32
N TYR A 351 -1.76 15.78 -15.29
CA TYR A 351 -3.06 16.39 -14.95
C TYR A 351 -2.90 17.87 -14.56
N ALA A 352 -1.94 18.21 -13.70
CA ALA A 352 -1.71 19.61 -13.31
C ALA A 352 -1.22 20.45 -14.48
N ILE A 353 -0.36 19.90 -15.35
CA ILE A 353 0.09 20.54 -16.59
C ILE A 353 -1.11 20.83 -17.50
N SER A 354 -1.99 19.84 -17.71
CA SER A 354 -3.18 19.99 -18.55
C SER A 354 -4.19 20.97 -17.96
N TYR A 355 -4.38 20.97 -16.63
CA TYR A 355 -5.23 21.97 -15.98
C TYR A 355 -4.68 23.40 -16.14
N LYS A 356 -3.36 23.59 -16.00
CA LYS A 356 -2.75 24.91 -16.22
C LYS A 356 -2.93 25.38 -17.66
N GLY A 357 -2.72 24.49 -18.64
CA GLY A 357 -3.02 24.78 -20.04
C GLY A 357 -4.48 25.20 -20.24
N LYS A 358 -5.42 24.49 -19.61
CA LYS A 358 -6.86 24.79 -19.72
C LYS A 358 -7.23 26.14 -19.08
N LEU A 359 -6.68 26.45 -17.93
CA LEU A 359 -6.92 27.73 -17.24
C LEU A 359 -6.40 28.90 -18.08
N LEU A 360 -5.21 28.77 -18.66
CA LEU A 360 -4.64 29.79 -19.57
C LEU A 360 -5.50 29.97 -20.83
N PHE A 361 -6.01 28.87 -21.39
CA PHE A 361 -6.97 28.94 -22.51
C PHE A 361 -8.23 29.73 -22.14
N LEU A 362 -8.81 29.46 -20.95
CA LEU A 362 -9.98 30.18 -20.46
C LEU A 362 -9.72 31.67 -20.20
N GLN A 363 -8.47 32.05 -19.95
CA GLN A 363 -8.00 33.43 -19.84
C GLN A 363 -7.62 34.05 -21.22
N LYS A 364 -7.82 33.33 -22.31
CA LYS A 364 -7.43 33.74 -23.70
C LYS A 364 -5.91 33.88 -23.88
N LYS A 365 -5.08 33.28 -23.00
CA LYS A 365 -3.63 33.27 -23.15
C LYS A 365 -3.19 32.04 -23.97
N PHE A 366 -3.60 32.05 -25.26
CA PHE A 366 -3.51 30.87 -26.11
C PHE A 366 -2.07 30.39 -26.35
N SER A 367 -1.14 31.31 -26.59
CA SER A 367 0.27 30.95 -26.83
C SER A 367 0.92 30.27 -25.61
N GLU A 368 0.58 30.70 -24.39
CA GLU A 368 1.06 30.07 -23.16
C GLU A 368 0.38 28.72 -22.94
N SER A 369 -0.94 28.64 -23.18
CA SER A 369 -1.73 27.40 -23.07
C SER A 369 -1.14 26.29 -23.94
N LEU A 370 -0.76 26.62 -25.20
CA LEU A 370 -0.18 25.67 -26.15
C LEU A 370 1.08 25.01 -25.58
N LYS A 371 1.99 25.79 -24.98
CA LYS A 371 3.23 25.28 -24.37
C LYS A 371 2.97 24.21 -23.30
N TYR A 372 1.90 24.38 -22.50
CA TYR A 372 1.56 23.39 -21.46
C TYR A 372 1.00 22.11 -22.07
N TYR A 373 0.15 22.17 -23.10
CA TYR A 373 -0.30 20.94 -23.77
C TYR A 373 0.83 20.22 -24.51
N GLU A 374 1.76 20.94 -25.12
CA GLU A 374 2.96 20.34 -25.70
C GLU A 374 3.85 19.69 -24.64
N LYS A 375 4.00 20.32 -23.46
CA LYS A 375 4.68 19.71 -22.34
C LYS A 375 3.98 18.42 -21.87
N ALA A 376 2.67 18.42 -21.78
CA ALA A 376 1.88 17.24 -21.42
C ALA A 376 2.09 16.09 -22.41
N LEU A 377 2.07 16.38 -23.71
CA LEU A 377 2.25 15.40 -24.78
C LEU A 377 3.70 14.89 -24.92
N LYS A 378 4.70 15.66 -24.48
CA LYS A 378 6.08 15.15 -24.36
C LYS A 378 6.22 14.07 -23.30
N ILE A 379 5.38 14.13 -22.24
CA ILE A 379 5.39 13.16 -21.14
C ILE A 379 4.49 11.96 -21.49
N GLU A 380 3.29 12.23 -22.00
CA GLU A 380 2.29 11.24 -22.41
C GLU A 380 1.83 11.51 -23.84
N PRO A 381 2.49 10.98 -24.88
CA PRO A 381 2.18 11.25 -26.28
C PRO A 381 0.75 10.86 -26.68
N ASP A 382 0.17 9.85 -26.04
CA ASP A 382 -1.15 9.32 -26.36
C ASP A 382 -2.27 9.94 -25.48
N ASN A 383 -2.00 11.02 -24.77
CA ASN A 383 -3.01 11.66 -23.90
C ASN A 383 -4.07 12.37 -24.73
N GLN A 384 -5.20 11.70 -24.96
CA GLN A 384 -6.30 12.15 -25.80
C GLN A 384 -6.86 13.51 -25.36
N THR A 385 -6.88 13.78 -24.06
CA THR A 385 -7.36 15.07 -23.52
C THR A 385 -6.40 16.20 -23.90
N ALA A 386 -5.11 15.99 -23.79
CA ALA A 386 -4.11 16.98 -24.17
C ALA A 386 -4.10 17.24 -25.69
N ILE A 387 -4.22 16.16 -26.51
CA ILE A 387 -4.34 16.26 -27.96
C ILE A 387 -5.55 17.11 -28.35
N PHE A 388 -6.73 16.80 -27.80
CA PHE A 388 -7.97 17.51 -28.10
C PHE A 388 -7.90 19.01 -27.75
N HIS A 389 -7.37 19.30 -26.56
CA HIS A 389 -7.25 20.69 -26.11
C HIS A 389 -6.16 21.45 -26.88
N LYS A 390 -5.05 20.82 -27.23
CA LYS A 390 -4.02 21.39 -28.09
C LYS A 390 -4.63 21.87 -29.41
N PHE A 391 -5.37 20.99 -30.09
CA PHE A 391 -6.05 21.32 -31.35
C PHE A 391 -6.97 22.53 -31.21
N LYS A 392 -7.74 22.62 -30.11
CA LYS A 392 -8.60 23.80 -29.85
C LYS A 392 -7.79 25.07 -29.69
N VAL A 393 -6.67 25.03 -28.99
CA VAL A 393 -5.80 26.21 -28.81
C VAL A 393 -5.20 26.66 -30.13
N GLU A 394 -4.77 25.75 -30.98
CA GLU A 394 -4.21 26.02 -32.29
C GLU A 394 -5.26 26.72 -33.21
N ALA A 395 -6.51 26.24 -33.19
CA ALA A 395 -7.60 26.84 -33.90
C ALA A 395 -7.88 28.30 -33.47
N GLU A 396 -7.84 28.57 -32.14
CA GLU A 396 -8.03 29.95 -31.65
C GLU A 396 -6.87 30.87 -32.01
N LEU A 397 -5.63 30.38 -32.00
CA LEU A 397 -4.47 31.15 -32.45
C LEU A 397 -4.53 31.50 -33.95
N GLU A 398 -5.05 30.60 -34.78
CA GLU A 398 -5.28 30.90 -36.20
C GLU A 398 -6.37 31.96 -36.39
N ASN A 399 -7.46 31.92 -35.62
CA ASN A 399 -8.51 32.94 -35.65
C ASN A 399 -7.97 34.32 -35.24
N GLU A 400 -7.17 34.39 -34.15
CA GLU A 400 -6.54 35.66 -33.76
C GLU A 400 -5.64 36.25 -34.86
N LYS A 401 -4.87 35.39 -35.56
CA LYS A 401 -4.03 35.83 -36.68
C LYS A 401 -4.88 36.38 -37.81
N LYS A 402 -5.98 35.72 -38.20
CA LYS A 402 -6.92 36.19 -39.24
C LYS A 402 -7.55 37.51 -38.86
N GLU A 403 -8.04 37.65 -37.63
CA GLU A 403 -8.62 38.92 -37.15
C GLU A 403 -7.59 40.07 -37.14
N SER A 404 -6.36 39.78 -36.74
CA SER A 404 -5.28 40.76 -36.76
C SER A 404 -4.96 41.24 -38.20
N LEU A 405 -4.97 40.33 -39.18
CA LEU A 405 -4.78 40.65 -40.59
C LEU A 405 -5.94 41.50 -41.11
N VAL A 406 -7.19 41.11 -40.83
CA VAL A 406 -8.37 41.90 -41.25
C VAL A 406 -8.33 43.31 -40.66
N LYS A 407 -8.02 43.48 -39.39
CA LYS A 407 -7.86 44.78 -38.73
C LYS A 407 -6.74 45.64 -39.33
N LYS A 408 -5.66 45.02 -39.83
CA LYS A 408 -4.60 45.72 -40.56
C LYS A 408 -5.09 46.18 -41.93
N PHE A 409 -5.83 45.36 -42.67
CA PHE A 409 -6.38 45.73 -43.97
C PHE A 409 -7.47 46.79 -43.90
N MET A 410 -8.25 46.86 -42.80
CA MET A 410 -9.29 47.89 -42.59
C MET A 410 -8.73 49.24 -42.13
N LYS A 411 -7.45 49.38 -41.82
CA LYS A 411 -6.80 50.63 -41.45
C LYS A 411 -6.13 51.34 -42.63
N PHE A 412 -6.17 50.75 -43.81
CA PHE A 412 -5.80 51.34 -45.10
C PHE A 412 -7.06 51.62 -45.93
#